data_939ea4f6a412fc5cbf3971e05e58f05a
#
_entry.id   939ea4f6a412fc5cbf3971e05e58f05a
#
_cell.length_a   1.000
_cell.length_b   1.000
_cell.length_c   1.000
_cell.angle_alpha   90.00
_cell.angle_beta   90.00
_cell.angle_gamma   90.00
#
_symmetry.space_group_name_H-M   'P 1'
#
loop_
_entity.id
_entity.type
_entity.pdbx_description
1 polymer ?
#
loop_
_entity_poly.entity_id
_entity_poly.type
_entity_poly.pdbx_seq_one_letter_code
_entity_poly.pdbx_strand_id
1 'polypeptide(L)'
;MSVLVNKDSKVIVQGFTGTEGTFHATQMIEYGTLVVGGVTPGKGGTTHLNRPVFNTVSDAVKETGANVSIIFVPPAFAADAIMEAADAGIALVVCITEGIPVQDMVNVKNILAESNTRLIGPNCPGVITADECKVGIMPGFIFKKGRIGIVSKSGTLTYEAADQVAKAGLGISTAIGIGGDPIIGTTTKQAVELFMNDPETDAIVMIGEIGGGMEAEAAEYIKSTGNKKPVVGFIAGQTAPPGRRMGHAGAIVGGAEDTAAAKMKIMGECGIHVVASPADIGKTMAEVLKK
;
A
#
# COMPACT_ATOMS: atom_id res chain seq x y z
N MET A 1 -10.66 12.84 7.90
CA MET A 1 -9.74 11.84 8.51
C MET A 1 -9.12 11.06 7.37
N SER A 2 -7.82 11.00 7.31
CA SER A 2 -7.09 10.26 6.27
C SER A 2 -7.12 8.76 6.54
N VAL A 3 -7.01 7.97 5.48
CA VAL A 3 -7.00 6.51 5.55
C VAL A 3 -5.61 6.01 5.99
N LEU A 4 -5.54 5.22 7.06
CA LEU A 4 -4.35 4.56 7.63
C LEU A 4 -3.32 5.48 8.27
N VAL A 5 -2.88 6.55 7.61
CA VAL A 5 -1.82 7.45 8.10
C VAL A 5 -2.21 8.91 7.96
N ASN A 6 -1.77 9.74 8.89
CA ASN A 6 -2.02 11.18 8.92
C ASN A 6 -0.83 11.92 9.57
N LYS A 7 -0.96 13.24 9.73
CA LYS A 7 0.08 14.10 10.34
C LYS A 7 0.45 13.72 11.79
N ASP A 8 -0.41 12.99 12.50
CA ASP A 8 -0.20 12.57 13.88
C ASP A 8 0.38 11.15 13.99
N SER A 9 0.58 10.47 12.85
CA SER A 9 1.16 9.13 12.80
C SER A 9 2.62 9.16 13.22
N LYS A 10 2.96 8.47 14.30
CA LYS A 10 4.32 8.36 14.84
C LYS A 10 4.99 7.13 14.26
N VAL A 11 5.96 7.34 13.37
CA VAL A 11 6.60 6.29 12.58
C VAL A 11 7.95 5.90 13.15
N ILE A 12 8.18 4.59 13.32
CA ILE A 12 9.52 4.02 13.51
C ILE A 12 9.96 3.26 12.27
N VAL A 13 11.27 3.19 12.05
CA VAL A 13 11.88 2.53 10.89
C VAL A 13 12.68 1.32 11.36
N GLN A 14 12.29 0.11 10.97
CA GLN A 14 13.09 -1.10 11.18
C GLN A 14 14.12 -1.23 10.05
N GLY A 15 15.36 -1.51 10.40
CA GLY A 15 16.50 -1.41 9.49
C GLY A 15 17.00 0.04 9.34
N PHE A 16 16.77 0.90 10.34
CA PHE A 16 16.95 2.35 10.31
C PHE A 16 18.34 2.82 9.89
N THR A 17 19.38 2.15 10.35
CA THR A 17 20.78 2.52 10.05
C THR A 17 21.35 1.84 8.81
N GLY A 18 20.54 1.05 8.10
CA GLY A 18 20.88 0.47 6.80
C GLY A 18 20.78 1.51 5.69
N THR A 19 21.32 1.21 4.51
CA THR A 19 21.31 2.13 3.36
C THR A 19 19.90 2.56 2.96
N GLU A 20 19.00 1.59 2.73
CA GLU A 20 17.61 1.85 2.34
C GLU A 20 16.82 2.54 3.47
N GLY A 21 16.98 2.04 4.71
CA GLY A 21 16.34 2.65 5.88
C GLY A 21 16.75 4.11 6.07
N THR A 22 18.04 4.43 5.93
CA THR A 22 18.55 5.80 6.02
C THR A 22 18.00 6.68 4.91
N PHE A 23 18.08 6.24 3.65
CA PHE A 23 17.64 7.01 2.50
C PHE A 23 16.14 7.33 2.57
N HIS A 24 15.32 6.32 2.77
CA HIS A 24 13.87 6.51 2.78
C HIS A 24 13.36 7.22 4.04
N ALA A 25 14.00 7.00 5.20
CA ALA A 25 13.70 7.77 6.40
C ALA A 25 13.98 9.27 6.21
N THR A 26 15.09 9.62 5.56
CA THR A 26 15.39 11.01 5.20
C THR A 26 14.29 11.60 4.33
N GLN A 27 13.87 10.88 3.28
CA GLN A 27 12.79 11.32 2.38
C GLN A 27 11.42 11.43 3.09
N MET A 28 11.14 10.58 4.08
CA MET A 28 9.93 10.68 4.90
C MET A 28 9.96 11.90 5.81
N ILE A 29 11.10 12.16 6.46
CA ILE A 29 11.31 13.35 7.31
C ILE A 29 11.18 14.63 6.49
N GLU A 30 11.81 14.70 5.32
CA GLU A 30 11.71 15.85 4.40
C GLU A 30 10.27 16.09 3.91
N TYR A 31 9.47 15.03 3.77
CA TYR A 31 8.04 15.13 3.43
C TYR A 31 7.18 15.66 4.59
N GLY A 32 7.70 15.68 5.81
CA GLY A 32 6.98 16.10 7.02
C GLY A 32 6.41 14.95 7.84
N THR A 33 6.74 13.69 7.51
CA THR A 33 6.34 12.53 8.31
C THR A 33 7.01 12.55 9.68
N LEU A 34 6.25 12.33 10.73
CA LEU A 34 6.73 12.28 12.10
C LEU A 34 7.48 10.95 12.37
N VAL A 35 8.70 10.85 11.86
CA VAL A 35 9.62 9.74 12.19
C VAL A 35 10.17 9.99 13.57
N VAL A 36 9.80 9.18 14.55
CA VAL A 36 10.15 9.36 15.97
C VAL A 36 11.38 8.57 16.42
N GLY A 37 11.84 7.62 15.62
CA GLY A 37 13.01 6.79 15.90
C GLY A 37 13.14 5.63 14.92
N GLY A 38 14.03 4.71 15.21
CA GLY A 38 14.16 3.49 14.44
C GLY A 38 14.79 2.35 15.22
N VAL A 39 14.69 1.16 14.66
CA VAL A 39 15.19 -0.07 15.26
C VAL A 39 16.31 -0.65 14.41
N THR A 40 17.44 -0.89 15.05
CA THR A 40 18.57 -1.67 14.50
C THR A 40 19.20 -2.44 15.65
N PRO A 41 19.00 -3.76 15.73
CA PRO A 41 19.58 -4.58 16.79
C PRO A 41 21.09 -4.37 16.94
N GLY A 42 21.56 -4.23 18.17
CA GLY A 42 22.96 -3.97 18.49
C GLY A 42 23.41 -2.51 18.36
N LYS A 43 22.53 -1.60 17.93
CA LYS A 43 22.80 -0.15 17.85
C LYS A 43 21.92 0.72 18.76
N GLY A 44 21.17 0.09 19.66
CA GLY A 44 20.36 0.80 20.64
C GLY A 44 21.19 1.77 21.49
N GLY A 45 20.58 2.91 21.85
CA GLY A 45 21.23 3.99 22.59
C GLY A 45 22.06 4.94 21.72
N THR A 46 22.18 4.71 20.40
CA THR A 46 22.80 5.65 19.47
C THR A 46 21.77 6.61 18.86
N THR A 47 22.23 7.58 18.10
CA THR A 47 21.41 8.53 17.37
C THR A 47 21.68 8.41 15.87
N HIS A 48 20.61 8.38 15.03
CA HIS A 48 20.70 8.39 13.58
C HIS A 48 19.65 9.34 13.00
N LEU A 49 20.00 10.17 12.03
CA LEU A 49 19.15 11.23 11.46
C LEU A 49 18.50 12.12 12.56
N ASN A 50 19.25 12.42 13.62
CA ASN A 50 18.77 13.15 14.81
C ASN A 50 17.56 12.47 15.49
N ARG A 51 17.46 11.16 15.44
CA ARG A 51 16.41 10.34 16.08
C ARG A 51 17.06 9.20 16.86
N PRO A 52 16.45 8.75 17.96
CA PRO A 52 16.96 7.63 18.76
C PRO A 52 16.90 6.32 17.97
N VAL A 53 17.90 5.47 18.19
CA VAL A 53 17.96 4.11 17.70
C VAL A 53 17.72 3.14 18.86
N PHE A 54 16.86 2.16 18.64
CA PHE A 54 16.49 1.14 19.61
C PHE A 54 16.96 -0.24 19.18
N ASN A 55 17.08 -1.18 20.11
CA ASN A 55 17.37 -2.57 19.80
C ASN A 55 16.11 -3.35 19.44
N THR A 56 14.95 -2.95 19.99
CA THR A 56 13.67 -3.64 19.81
C THR A 56 12.56 -2.65 19.47
N VAL A 57 11.50 -3.16 18.81
CA VAL A 57 10.29 -2.38 18.55
C VAL A 57 9.57 -2.04 19.85
N SER A 58 9.54 -2.95 20.81
CA SER A 58 8.92 -2.73 22.12
C SER A 58 9.55 -1.54 22.87
N ASP A 59 10.89 -1.43 22.88
CA ASP A 59 11.58 -0.27 23.50
C ASP A 59 11.22 1.02 22.74
N ALA A 60 11.21 0.98 21.40
CA ALA A 60 10.85 2.14 20.59
C ALA A 60 9.42 2.61 20.85
N VAL A 61 8.46 1.71 20.93
CA VAL A 61 7.04 2.04 21.25
C VAL A 61 6.92 2.63 22.64
N LYS A 62 7.58 2.02 23.63
CA LYS A 62 7.53 2.46 25.03
C LYS A 62 8.07 3.88 25.21
N GLU A 63 9.15 4.23 24.51
CA GLU A 63 9.78 5.55 24.67
C GLU A 63 9.14 6.64 23.80
N THR A 64 8.66 6.30 22.59
CA THR A 64 8.20 7.29 21.63
C THR A 64 6.69 7.35 21.45
N GLY A 65 5.98 6.30 21.85
CA GLY A 65 4.56 6.11 21.56
C GLY A 65 4.29 5.88 20.06
N ALA A 66 5.23 5.25 19.34
CA ALA A 66 5.08 4.91 17.93
C ALA A 66 3.87 4.02 17.72
N ASN A 67 3.12 4.30 16.64
CA ASN A 67 1.93 3.54 16.24
C ASN A 67 2.00 3.00 14.80
N VAL A 68 3.05 3.38 14.07
CA VAL A 68 3.34 2.90 12.71
C VAL A 68 4.79 2.40 12.65
N SER A 69 4.99 1.24 12.03
CA SER A 69 6.33 0.71 11.72
C SER A 69 6.50 0.51 10.23
N ILE A 70 7.62 0.97 9.68
CA ILE A 70 8.02 0.66 8.31
C ILE A 70 9.28 -0.21 8.31
N ILE A 71 9.30 -1.23 7.43
CA ILE A 71 10.32 -2.29 7.40
C ILE A 71 11.15 -2.22 6.14
N PHE A 72 12.48 -2.07 6.31
CA PHE A 72 13.52 -2.12 5.28
C PHE A 72 14.57 -3.19 5.56
N VAL A 73 14.28 -4.18 6.39
CA VAL A 73 15.22 -5.26 6.68
C VAL A 73 15.29 -6.28 5.53
N PRO A 74 16.39 -7.04 5.39
CA PRO A 74 16.49 -8.09 4.38
C PRO A 74 15.38 -9.15 4.46
N PRO A 75 15.03 -9.85 3.35
CA PRO A 75 13.91 -10.79 3.29
C PRO A 75 13.91 -11.87 4.38
N ALA A 76 15.09 -12.39 4.73
CA ALA A 76 15.23 -13.43 5.76
C ALA A 76 14.82 -12.99 7.18
N PHE A 77 14.70 -11.68 7.43
CA PHE A 77 14.37 -11.11 8.74
C PHE A 77 13.05 -10.33 8.73
N ALA A 78 12.45 -10.16 7.57
CA ALA A 78 11.28 -9.28 7.43
C ALA A 78 10.03 -9.85 8.08
N ALA A 79 9.84 -11.18 8.05
CA ALA A 79 8.73 -11.83 8.75
C ALA A 79 8.83 -11.63 10.27
N ASP A 80 10.01 -11.82 10.85
CA ASP A 80 10.26 -11.60 12.27
C ASP A 80 10.02 -10.12 12.64
N ALA A 81 10.47 -9.19 11.79
CA ALA A 81 10.25 -7.76 11.99
C ALA A 81 8.77 -7.37 11.97
N ILE A 82 7.94 -8.02 11.13
CA ILE A 82 6.47 -7.81 11.13
C ILE A 82 5.88 -8.35 12.42
N MET A 83 6.24 -9.56 12.83
CA MET A 83 5.71 -10.20 14.04
C MET A 83 6.12 -9.45 15.31
N GLU A 84 7.38 -8.98 15.40
CA GLU A 84 7.87 -8.13 16.51
C GLU A 84 7.06 -6.83 16.61
N ALA A 85 6.75 -6.20 15.48
CA ALA A 85 5.94 -4.99 15.49
C ALA A 85 4.49 -5.25 15.95
N ALA A 86 3.92 -6.39 15.57
CA ALA A 86 2.59 -6.80 16.02
C ALA A 86 2.57 -7.09 17.52
N ASP A 87 3.55 -7.82 18.05
CA ASP A 87 3.71 -8.13 19.46
C ASP A 87 3.90 -6.84 20.32
N ALA A 88 4.61 -5.85 19.78
CA ALA A 88 4.78 -4.55 20.41
C ALA A 88 3.54 -3.64 20.34
N GLY A 89 2.43 -4.08 19.74
CA GLY A 89 1.18 -3.34 19.65
C GLY A 89 1.17 -2.22 18.60
N ILE A 90 2.03 -2.27 17.58
CA ILE A 90 1.99 -1.35 16.43
C ILE A 90 0.68 -1.52 15.66
N ALA A 91 -0.05 -0.44 15.45
CA ALA A 91 -1.35 -0.49 14.77
C ALA A 91 -1.22 -0.72 13.25
N LEU A 92 -0.19 -0.14 12.63
CA LEU A 92 0.08 -0.27 11.20
C LEU A 92 1.53 -0.65 10.93
N VAL A 93 1.73 -1.75 10.22
CA VAL A 93 3.03 -2.16 9.69
C VAL A 93 3.02 -2.00 8.18
N VAL A 94 4.06 -1.36 7.63
CA VAL A 94 4.30 -1.23 6.20
C VAL A 94 5.60 -1.98 5.87
N CYS A 95 5.51 -3.07 5.13
CA CYS A 95 6.66 -3.88 4.74
C CYS A 95 7.04 -3.64 3.28
N ILE A 96 8.17 -2.96 3.07
CA ILE A 96 8.69 -2.67 1.73
C ILE A 96 9.38 -3.88 1.12
N THR A 97 9.98 -4.70 1.95
CA THR A 97 10.84 -5.83 1.56
C THR A 97 10.13 -6.78 0.59
N GLU A 98 10.80 -7.09 -0.50
CA GLU A 98 10.45 -8.13 -1.47
C GLU A 98 11.20 -9.43 -1.19
N GLY A 99 10.62 -10.58 -1.58
CA GLY A 99 11.29 -11.87 -1.54
C GLY A 99 11.22 -12.57 -0.18
N ILE A 100 10.27 -12.22 0.67
CA ILE A 100 9.98 -12.97 1.89
C ILE A 100 9.46 -14.36 1.51
N PRO A 101 9.98 -15.46 2.10
CA PRO A 101 9.49 -16.80 1.82
C PRO A 101 7.98 -16.92 2.08
N VAL A 102 7.28 -17.62 1.18
CA VAL A 102 5.81 -17.79 1.28
C VAL A 102 5.40 -18.42 2.60
N GLN A 103 6.16 -19.43 3.09
CA GLN A 103 5.88 -20.09 4.37
C GLN A 103 5.97 -19.11 5.55
N ASP A 104 6.93 -18.19 5.53
CA ASP A 104 7.07 -17.18 6.59
C ASP A 104 5.88 -16.22 6.58
N MET A 105 5.41 -15.83 5.39
CA MET A 105 4.21 -14.99 5.26
C MET A 105 2.93 -15.70 5.68
N VAL A 106 2.83 -17.03 5.54
CA VAL A 106 1.72 -17.82 6.11
C VAL A 106 1.73 -17.71 7.64
N ASN A 107 2.90 -17.86 8.26
CA ASN A 107 3.05 -17.71 9.71
C ASN A 107 2.68 -16.29 10.18
N VAL A 108 3.17 -15.27 9.46
CA VAL A 108 2.80 -13.86 9.71
C VAL A 108 1.28 -13.66 9.66
N LYS A 109 0.60 -14.19 8.64
CA LYS A 109 -0.85 -14.06 8.51
C LYS A 109 -1.61 -14.70 9.67
N ASN A 110 -1.16 -15.85 10.17
CA ASN A 110 -1.75 -16.52 11.31
C ASN A 110 -1.62 -15.67 12.59
N ILE A 111 -0.45 -15.10 12.85
CA ILE A 111 -0.21 -14.22 14.01
C ILE A 111 -1.02 -12.93 13.89
N LEU A 112 -1.05 -12.31 12.72
CA LEU A 112 -1.80 -11.08 12.51
C LEU A 112 -3.32 -11.28 12.62
N ALA A 113 -3.84 -12.49 12.37
CA ALA A 113 -5.26 -12.79 12.56
C ALA A 113 -5.72 -12.68 14.03
N GLU A 114 -4.79 -12.85 14.98
CA GLU A 114 -5.04 -12.74 16.42
C GLU A 114 -4.63 -11.37 16.99
N SER A 115 -4.15 -10.44 16.14
CA SER A 115 -3.68 -9.12 16.52
C SER A 115 -4.57 -8.00 15.97
N ASN A 116 -4.41 -6.79 16.52
CA ASN A 116 -5.04 -5.59 15.98
C ASN A 116 -4.15 -4.87 14.94
N THR A 117 -3.03 -5.46 14.56
CA THR A 117 -2.06 -4.89 13.63
C THR A 117 -2.53 -5.08 12.19
N ARG A 118 -2.59 -4.00 11.43
CA ARG A 118 -2.77 -4.06 9.99
C ARG A 118 -1.41 -4.08 9.29
N LEU A 119 -1.26 -4.95 8.29
CA LEU A 119 -0.08 -5.02 7.44
C LEU A 119 -0.40 -4.51 6.03
N ILE A 120 0.43 -3.62 5.51
CA ILE A 120 0.51 -3.23 4.10
C ILE A 120 1.79 -3.83 3.52
N GLY A 121 1.68 -4.50 2.38
CA GLY A 121 2.76 -5.31 1.81
C GLY A 121 2.68 -6.78 2.22
N PRO A 122 3.77 -7.53 2.07
CA PRO A 122 5.12 -7.12 1.64
C PRO A 122 5.21 -6.73 0.16
N ASN A 123 6.42 -6.38 -0.29
CA ASN A 123 6.70 -5.99 -1.68
C ASN A 123 5.79 -4.85 -2.15
N CYS A 124 5.78 -3.75 -1.42
CA CYS A 124 4.87 -2.63 -1.65
C CYS A 124 5.62 -1.29 -1.62
N PRO A 125 5.07 -0.23 -2.24
CA PRO A 125 5.64 1.11 -2.18
C PRO A 125 5.25 1.87 -0.90
N GLY A 126 4.34 1.34 -0.09
CA GLY A 126 3.85 1.95 1.15
C GLY A 126 2.51 2.66 1.03
N VAL A 127 2.31 3.65 1.88
CA VAL A 127 1.10 4.47 1.99
C VAL A 127 1.47 5.95 2.03
N ILE A 128 0.69 6.79 1.35
CA ILE A 128 0.86 8.24 1.42
C ILE A 128 -0.50 8.92 1.51
N THR A 129 -0.68 9.78 2.51
CA THR A 129 -1.75 10.77 2.58
C THR A 129 -1.16 12.11 2.15
N ALA A 130 -1.69 12.66 1.07
CA ALA A 130 -1.10 13.83 0.43
C ALA A 130 -1.04 15.04 1.36
N ASP A 131 0.13 15.70 1.43
CA ASP A 131 0.46 16.84 2.30
C ASP A 131 0.39 16.55 3.81
N GLU A 132 0.28 15.27 4.22
CA GLU A 132 0.18 14.92 5.65
C GLU A 132 1.25 13.93 6.10
N CYS A 133 1.32 12.76 5.44
CA CYS A 133 2.19 11.68 5.90
C CYS A 133 2.55 10.75 4.75
N LYS A 134 3.81 10.40 4.65
CA LYS A 134 4.36 9.41 3.73
C LYS A 134 5.05 8.32 4.54
N VAL A 135 4.59 7.08 4.39
CA VAL A 135 5.21 5.88 4.98
C VAL A 135 5.55 4.93 3.85
N GLY A 136 6.76 5.02 3.33
CA GLY A 136 7.18 4.25 2.17
C GLY A 136 8.16 4.97 1.25
N ILE A 137 8.22 4.42 0.04
CA ILE A 137 9.18 4.84 -1.01
C ILE A 137 8.54 5.72 -2.10
N MET A 138 7.26 6.02 -1.99
CA MET A 138 6.53 6.82 -2.97
C MET A 138 7.16 8.22 -3.14
N PRO A 139 7.33 8.73 -4.39
CA PRO A 139 7.84 10.08 -4.62
C PRO A 139 6.78 11.13 -4.26
N GLY A 140 6.92 11.75 -3.08
CA GLY A 140 5.88 12.62 -2.49
C GLY A 140 5.45 13.79 -3.37
N PHE A 141 6.34 14.30 -4.24
CA PHE A 141 6.08 15.48 -5.07
C PHE A 141 4.99 15.31 -6.14
N ILE A 142 4.64 14.05 -6.51
CA ILE A 142 3.57 13.77 -7.48
C ILE A 142 2.18 13.68 -6.83
N PHE A 143 2.12 13.47 -5.52
CA PHE A 143 0.85 13.32 -4.80
C PHE A 143 0.34 14.69 -4.33
N LYS A 144 -0.52 15.30 -5.12
CA LYS A 144 -1.19 16.56 -4.76
C LYS A 144 -2.44 16.28 -3.94
N LYS A 145 -2.69 17.08 -2.90
CA LYS A 145 -3.86 16.91 -2.03
C LYS A 145 -5.18 17.06 -2.79
N GLY A 146 -6.10 16.17 -2.54
CA GLY A 146 -7.44 16.15 -3.11
C GLY A 146 -8.29 15.04 -2.50
N ARG A 147 -9.18 14.45 -3.30
CA ARG A 147 -10.24 13.58 -2.79
C ARG A 147 -10.31 12.21 -3.52
N ILE A 148 -9.25 11.82 -4.27
CA ILE A 148 -9.21 10.54 -4.96
C ILE A 148 -8.36 9.56 -4.16
N GLY A 149 -8.95 8.42 -3.76
CA GLY A 149 -8.23 7.30 -3.18
C GLY A 149 -7.58 6.47 -4.27
N ILE A 150 -6.37 5.96 -4.04
CA ILE A 150 -5.70 5.01 -4.95
C ILE A 150 -5.37 3.73 -4.21
N VAL A 151 -5.79 2.59 -4.73
CA VAL A 151 -5.31 1.27 -4.31
C VAL A 151 -4.66 0.57 -5.49
N SER A 152 -3.45 0.04 -5.28
CA SER A 152 -2.67 -0.57 -6.36
C SER A 152 -1.77 -1.69 -5.86
N LYS A 153 -1.63 -2.74 -6.66
CA LYS A 153 -0.57 -3.76 -6.49
C LYS A 153 0.79 -3.26 -6.98
N SER A 154 0.80 -2.38 -7.98
CA SER A 154 2.00 -1.88 -8.64
C SER A 154 2.43 -0.53 -8.09
N GLY A 155 3.68 -0.40 -7.66
CA GLY A 155 4.26 0.89 -7.27
C GLY A 155 4.29 1.87 -8.44
N THR A 156 4.83 1.47 -9.58
CA THR A 156 4.99 2.33 -10.77
C THR A 156 3.66 2.84 -11.30
N LEU A 157 2.65 1.96 -11.41
CA LEU A 157 1.32 2.37 -11.87
C LEU A 157 0.59 3.26 -10.85
N THR A 158 0.91 3.13 -9.56
CA THR A 158 0.42 4.06 -8.53
C THR A 158 0.91 5.48 -8.81
N TYR A 159 2.19 5.62 -9.17
CA TYR A 159 2.79 6.94 -9.48
C TYR A 159 2.21 7.54 -10.74
N GLU A 160 2.05 6.72 -11.78
CA GLU A 160 1.44 7.13 -13.05
C GLU A 160 -0.01 7.61 -12.84
N ALA A 161 -0.81 6.85 -12.11
CA ALA A 161 -2.19 7.23 -11.81
C ALA A 161 -2.28 8.51 -10.98
N ALA A 162 -1.41 8.67 -9.97
CA ALA A 162 -1.38 9.87 -9.14
C ALA A 162 -1.03 11.12 -9.96
N ASP A 163 -0.03 11.03 -10.83
CA ASP A 163 0.36 12.12 -11.73
C ASP A 163 -0.77 12.52 -12.68
N GLN A 164 -1.44 11.54 -13.28
CA GLN A 164 -2.57 11.80 -14.18
C GLN A 164 -3.78 12.42 -13.47
N VAL A 165 -4.12 11.91 -12.28
CA VAL A 165 -5.20 12.47 -11.47
C VAL A 165 -4.87 13.92 -11.08
N ALA A 166 -3.63 14.20 -10.69
CA ALA A 166 -3.19 15.56 -10.39
C ALA A 166 -3.24 16.49 -11.63
N LYS A 167 -2.79 16.03 -12.80
CA LYS A 167 -2.85 16.77 -14.07
C LYS A 167 -4.28 17.01 -14.57
N ALA A 168 -5.21 16.14 -14.19
CA ALA A 168 -6.64 16.34 -14.49
C ALA A 168 -7.32 17.39 -13.58
N GLY A 169 -6.56 18.08 -12.71
CA GLY A 169 -7.05 19.07 -11.76
C GLY A 169 -7.70 18.48 -10.53
N LEU A 170 -7.59 17.17 -10.35
CA LEU A 170 -7.99 16.44 -9.17
C LEU A 170 -6.78 16.25 -8.24
N GLY A 171 -6.99 15.64 -7.08
CA GLY A 171 -5.88 15.35 -6.17
C GLY A 171 -6.15 14.07 -5.40
N ILE A 172 -5.18 13.64 -4.64
CA ILE A 172 -5.17 12.38 -3.93
C ILE A 172 -5.51 12.61 -2.44
N SER A 173 -6.47 11.84 -1.91
CA SER A 173 -6.69 11.74 -0.46
C SER A 173 -5.61 10.87 0.16
N THR A 174 -5.59 9.60 -0.20
CA THR A 174 -4.58 8.63 0.22
C THR A 174 -4.30 7.67 -0.93
N ALA A 175 -3.03 7.27 -1.10
CA ALA A 175 -2.65 6.18 -1.98
C ALA A 175 -2.07 5.02 -1.15
N ILE A 176 -2.57 3.81 -1.41
CA ILE A 176 -2.17 2.57 -0.75
C ILE A 176 -1.60 1.62 -1.80
N GLY A 177 -0.31 1.34 -1.72
CA GLY A 177 0.31 0.25 -2.47
C GLY A 177 0.25 -1.03 -1.64
N ILE A 178 -0.55 -1.99 -2.05
CA ILE A 178 -0.79 -3.22 -1.26
C ILE A 178 0.25 -4.31 -1.47
N GLY A 179 1.06 -4.20 -2.53
CA GLY A 179 2.10 -5.17 -2.87
C GLY A 179 1.70 -6.20 -3.92
N GLY A 180 2.72 -6.81 -4.52
CA GLY A 180 2.59 -7.77 -5.62
C GLY A 180 2.91 -9.22 -5.24
N ASP A 181 3.10 -9.53 -3.97
CA ASP A 181 3.37 -10.89 -3.49
C ASP A 181 2.07 -11.73 -3.41
N PRO A 182 2.18 -13.08 -3.49
CA PRO A 182 1.01 -13.95 -3.41
C PRO A 182 0.27 -13.86 -2.08
N ILE A 183 1.01 -13.63 -0.99
CA ILE A 183 0.47 -13.49 0.37
C ILE A 183 0.78 -12.09 0.88
N ILE A 184 -0.22 -11.24 0.92
CA ILE A 184 -0.13 -9.86 1.39
C ILE A 184 -0.97 -9.63 2.65
N GLY A 185 -0.67 -8.57 3.36
CA GLY A 185 -1.38 -8.18 4.58
C GLY A 185 -2.82 -7.71 4.31
N THR A 186 -2.94 -6.60 3.60
CA THR A 186 -4.23 -5.96 3.27
C THR A 186 -4.58 -6.23 1.81
N THR A 187 -5.78 -6.78 1.56
CA THR A 187 -6.27 -7.07 0.20
C THR A 187 -6.82 -5.83 -0.50
N THR A 188 -7.00 -5.92 -1.84
CA THR A 188 -7.66 -4.86 -2.63
C THR A 188 -9.02 -4.50 -2.07
N LYS A 189 -9.85 -5.52 -1.73
CA LYS A 189 -11.17 -5.33 -1.12
C LYS A 189 -11.08 -4.53 0.18
N GLN A 190 -10.19 -4.92 1.10
CA GLN A 190 -10.03 -4.24 2.39
C GLN A 190 -9.58 -2.78 2.22
N ALA A 191 -8.70 -2.48 1.26
CA ALA A 191 -8.31 -1.10 0.97
C ALA A 191 -9.47 -0.29 0.38
N VAL A 192 -10.26 -0.89 -0.52
CA VAL A 192 -11.47 -0.27 -1.07
C VAL A 192 -12.51 -0.01 0.03
N GLU A 193 -12.69 -0.94 0.98
CA GLU A 193 -13.58 -0.74 2.14
C GLU A 193 -13.19 0.49 2.96
N LEU A 194 -11.90 0.70 3.19
CA LEU A 194 -11.41 1.90 3.87
C LEU A 194 -11.78 3.17 3.11
N PHE A 195 -11.58 3.22 1.79
CA PHE A 195 -11.92 4.38 0.97
C PHE A 195 -13.43 4.61 0.85
N MET A 196 -14.23 3.56 0.76
CA MET A 196 -15.70 3.67 0.71
C MET A 196 -16.27 4.31 1.99
N ASN A 197 -15.62 4.08 3.13
CA ASN A 197 -16.02 4.62 4.43
C ASN A 197 -15.34 5.96 4.77
N ASP A 198 -14.37 6.43 3.99
CA ASP A 198 -13.66 7.68 4.25
C ASP A 198 -14.44 8.89 3.67
N PRO A 199 -14.87 9.86 4.51
CA PRO A 199 -15.60 11.04 4.04
C PRO A 199 -14.75 12.01 3.21
N GLU A 200 -13.41 11.88 3.24
CA GLU A 200 -12.49 12.72 2.47
C GLU A 200 -12.14 12.11 1.10
N THR A 201 -12.62 10.91 0.81
CA THR A 201 -12.45 10.24 -0.49
C THR A 201 -13.77 10.26 -1.27
N ASP A 202 -13.81 10.89 -2.43
CA ASP A 202 -15.01 10.98 -3.28
C ASP A 202 -15.06 9.90 -4.36
N ALA A 203 -13.90 9.46 -4.85
CA ALA A 203 -13.79 8.41 -5.87
C ALA A 203 -12.51 7.60 -5.68
N ILE A 204 -12.41 6.45 -6.35
CA ILE A 204 -11.31 5.50 -6.15
C ILE A 204 -10.70 5.12 -7.50
N VAL A 205 -9.37 5.07 -7.57
CA VAL A 205 -8.61 4.38 -8.62
C VAL A 205 -8.21 3.02 -8.08
N MET A 206 -8.58 1.96 -8.78
CA MET A 206 -8.25 0.58 -8.44
C MET A 206 -7.38 -0.04 -9.54
N ILE A 207 -6.11 -0.34 -9.20
CA ILE A 207 -5.14 -0.91 -10.14
C ILE A 207 -4.78 -2.32 -9.69
N GLY A 208 -5.10 -3.28 -10.53
CA GLY A 208 -4.77 -4.68 -10.34
C GLY A 208 -3.87 -5.22 -11.47
N GLU A 209 -3.70 -6.51 -11.45
CA GLU A 209 -2.90 -7.25 -12.41
C GLU A 209 -3.46 -8.65 -12.61
N ILE A 210 -2.93 -9.39 -13.58
CA ILE A 210 -3.22 -10.81 -13.77
C ILE A 210 -2.90 -11.63 -12.52
N GLY A 211 -3.58 -12.76 -12.34
CA GLY A 211 -3.38 -13.69 -11.23
C GLY A 211 -4.23 -13.40 -10.00
N GLY A 212 -4.75 -14.47 -9.40
CA GLY A 212 -5.62 -14.44 -8.22
C GLY A 212 -6.96 -13.73 -8.42
N GLY A 213 -7.81 -13.69 -7.39
CA GLY A 213 -9.19 -13.19 -7.43
C GLY A 213 -9.45 -11.85 -6.74
N MET A 214 -8.43 -11.18 -6.18
CA MET A 214 -8.61 -10.02 -5.28
C MET A 214 -9.36 -8.84 -5.93
N GLU A 215 -9.19 -8.60 -7.23
CA GLU A 215 -9.87 -7.53 -7.95
C GLU A 215 -11.34 -7.84 -8.18
N ALA A 216 -11.67 -9.13 -8.44
CA ALA A 216 -13.05 -9.58 -8.56
C ALA A 216 -13.79 -9.45 -7.22
N GLU A 217 -13.18 -9.90 -6.11
CA GLU A 217 -13.74 -9.75 -4.76
C GLU A 217 -13.99 -8.27 -4.40
N ALA A 218 -13.06 -7.39 -4.76
CA ALA A 218 -13.22 -5.95 -4.55
C ALA A 218 -14.35 -5.38 -5.43
N ALA A 219 -14.48 -5.82 -6.67
CA ALA A 219 -15.54 -5.38 -7.58
C ALA A 219 -16.93 -5.81 -7.08
N GLU A 220 -17.08 -7.04 -6.61
CA GLU A 220 -18.32 -7.51 -6.01
C GLU A 220 -18.70 -6.72 -4.75
N TYR A 221 -17.72 -6.41 -3.90
CA TYR A 221 -17.93 -5.54 -2.75
C TYR A 221 -18.41 -4.16 -3.17
N ILE A 222 -17.77 -3.50 -4.15
CA ILE A 222 -18.16 -2.20 -4.68
C ILE A 222 -19.62 -2.24 -5.14
N LYS A 223 -20.01 -3.24 -5.92
CA LYS A 223 -21.40 -3.46 -6.37
C LYS A 223 -22.36 -3.59 -5.19
N SER A 224 -21.97 -4.31 -4.14
CA SER A 224 -22.79 -4.52 -2.94
C SER A 224 -23.07 -3.23 -2.16
N THR A 225 -22.19 -2.23 -2.27
CA THR A 225 -22.39 -0.88 -1.67
C THR A 225 -23.37 0.00 -2.44
N GLY A 226 -23.88 -0.46 -3.58
CA GLY A 226 -24.66 0.35 -4.51
C GLY A 226 -23.85 1.40 -5.25
N ASN A 227 -22.55 1.17 -5.45
CA ASN A 227 -21.61 2.08 -6.13
C ASN A 227 -21.63 3.51 -5.57
N LYS A 228 -21.64 3.63 -4.25
CA LYS A 228 -21.72 4.94 -3.55
C LYS A 228 -20.65 5.94 -3.97
N LYS A 229 -19.46 5.44 -4.34
CA LYS A 229 -18.35 6.24 -4.85
C LYS A 229 -17.92 5.67 -6.19
N PRO A 230 -17.76 6.51 -7.24
CA PRO A 230 -17.29 6.02 -8.51
C PRO A 230 -15.89 5.42 -8.41
N VAL A 231 -15.67 4.36 -9.20
CA VAL A 231 -14.37 3.67 -9.26
C VAL A 231 -13.90 3.60 -10.70
N VAL A 232 -12.67 4.02 -10.94
CA VAL A 232 -11.95 3.80 -12.22
C VAL A 232 -10.95 2.69 -12.01
N GLY A 233 -10.98 1.67 -12.88
CA GLY A 233 -10.16 0.47 -12.74
C GLY A 233 -9.27 0.19 -13.94
N PHE A 234 -8.08 -0.34 -13.66
CA PHE A 234 -7.13 -0.83 -14.67
C PHE A 234 -6.53 -2.17 -14.23
N ILE A 235 -6.35 -3.09 -15.18
CA ILE A 235 -5.67 -4.38 -14.95
C ILE A 235 -4.45 -4.47 -15.85
N ALA A 236 -3.27 -4.62 -15.24
CA ALA A 236 -2.02 -4.85 -15.94
C ALA A 236 -1.90 -6.30 -16.43
N GLY A 237 -1.09 -6.50 -17.48
CA GLY A 237 -0.79 -7.83 -18.03
C GLY A 237 -1.75 -8.30 -19.11
N GLN A 238 -2.43 -7.40 -19.85
CA GLN A 238 -3.37 -7.75 -20.91
C GLN A 238 -2.75 -8.61 -22.04
N THR A 239 -1.45 -8.49 -22.27
CA THR A 239 -0.70 -9.26 -23.27
C THR A 239 0.16 -10.37 -22.67
N ALA A 240 -0.02 -10.67 -21.38
CA ALA A 240 0.77 -11.68 -20.69
C ALA A 240 0.46 -13.09 -21.23
N PRO A 241 1.48 -13.89 -21.59
CA PRO A 241 1.27 -15.26 -21.98
C PRO A 241 0.86 -16.13 -20.77
N PRO A 242 -0.05 -17.12 -20.97
CA PRO A 242 -0.46 -18.03 -19.90
C PRO A 242 0.72 -18.77 -19.28
N GLY A 243 0.66 -19.00 -17.94
CA GLY A 243 1.63 -19.77 -17.19
C GLY A 243 2.99 -19.10 -16.97
N ARG A 244 3.17 -17.85 -17.40
CA ARG A 244 4.39 -17.08 -17.13
C ARG A 244 4.18 -16.05 -16.02
N ARG A 245 5.15 -15.99 -15.12
CA ARG A 245 5.25 -14.91 -14.12
C ARG A 245 5.65 -13.60 -14.80
N MET A 246 4.89 -12.54 -14.52
CA MET A 246 5.08 -11.21 -15.13
C MET A 246 5.47 -10.17 -14.09
N GLY A 247 6.75 -10.18 -13.70
CA GLY A 247 7.28 -9.27 -12.67
C GLY A 247 6.96 -9.74 -11.26
N HIS A 248 5.81 -9.37 -10.72
CA HIS A 248 5.39 -9.74 -9.37
C HIS A 248 5.22 -11.25 -9.18
N ALA A 249 5.51 -11.74 -7.99
CA ALA A 249 5.41 -13.17 -7.68
C ALA A 249 3.96 -13.70 -7.78
N GLY A 250 2.96 -12.84 -7.53
CA GLY A 250 1.54 -13.14 -7.67
C GLY A 250 0.97 -12.96 -9.09
N ALA A 251 1.72 -12.36 -10.02
CA ALA A 251 1.26 -12.06 -11.38
C ALA A 251 1.46 -13.24 -12.33
N ILE A 252 0.69 -14.30 -12.15
CA ILE A 252 0.68 -15.50 -12.97
C ILE A 252 -0.76 -15.84 -13.36
N VAL A 253 -1.03 -16.09 -14.65
CA VAL A 253 -2.32 -16.62 -15.11
C VAL A 253 -2.36 -18.12 -14.85
N GLY A 254 -3.06 -18.54 -13.79
CA GLY A 254 -3.27 -19.94 -13.44
C GLY A 254 -4.53 -20.55 -14.03
N GLY A 255 -5.52 -19.73 -14.38
CA GLY A 255 -6.80 -20.14 -14.93
C GLY A 255 -7.44 -19.08 -15.82
N ALA A 256 -8.59 -19.39 -16.41
CA ALA A 256 -9.32 -18.47 -17.30
C ALA A 256 -9.79 -17.20 -16.58
N GLU A 257 -10.08 -17.30 -15.30
CA GLU A 257 -10.58 -16.20 -14.46
C GLU A 257 -9.48 -15.24 -14.01
N ASP A 258 -8.21 -15.67 -14.06
CA ASP A 258 -7.04 -14.89 -13.63
C ASP A 258 -6.51 -13.95 -14.71
N THR A 259 -7.08 -14.00 -15.91
CA THR A 259 -6.66 -13.15 -17.05
C THR A 259 -7.10 -11.71 -16.85
N ALA A 260 -6.35 -10.78 -17.44
CA ALA A 260 -6.74 -9.36 -17.40
C ALA A 260 -8.13 -9.16 -18.02
N ALA A 261 -8.44 -9.82 -19.14
CA ALA A 261 -9.73 -9.70 -19.81
C ALA A 261 -10.90 -10.17 -18.93
N ALA A 262 -10.76 -11.31 -18.23
CA ALA A 262 -11.79 -11.80 -17.33
C ALA A 262 -12.03 -10.85 -16.17
N LYS A 263 -10.97 -10.35 -15.53
CA LYS A 263 -11.06 -9.38 -14.43
C LYS A 263 -11.69 -8.05 -14.89
N MET A 264 -11.27 -7.51 -16.02
CA MET A 264 -11.84 -6.28 -16.60
C MET A 264 -13.33 -6.43 -16.88
N LYS A 265 -13.76 -7.60 -17.36
CA LYS A 265 -15.17 -7.93 -17.61
C LYS A 265 -15.96 -7.90 -16.30
N ILE A 266 -15.51 -8.64 -15.27
CA ILE A 266 -16.18 -8.68 -13.94
C ILE A 266 -16.26 -7.27 -13.34
N MET A 267 -15.17 -6.51 -13.40
CA MET A 267 -15.15 -5.13 -12.90
C MET A 267 -16.20 -4.26 -13.60
N GLY A 268 -16.31 -4.33 -14.93
CA GLY A 268 -17.33 -3.60 -15.71
C GLY A 268 -18.76 -4.01 -15.33
N GLU A 269 -19.03 -5.32 -15.17
CA GLU A 269 -20.33 -5.85 -14.74
C GLU A 269 -20.70 -5.44 -13.30
N CYS A 270 -19.70 -5.08 -12.50
CA CYS A 270 -19.86 -4.54 -11.16
C CYS A 270 -19.98 -3.00 -11.12
N GLY A 271 -19.99 -2.32 -12.29
CA GLY A 271 -20.17 -0.87 -12.38
C GLY A 271 -18.88 -0.05 -12.22
N ILE A 272 -17.71 -0.68 -12.33
CA ILE A 272 -16.42 0.02 -12.34
C ILE A 272 -16.13 0.53 -13.76
N HIS A 273 -15.66 1.77 -13.88
CA HIS A 273 -15.24 2.37 -15.14
C HIS A 273 -13.85 1.83 -15.53
N VAL A 274 -13.83 0.75 -16.31
CA VAL A 274 -12.59 0.07 -16.68
C VAL A 274 -11.95 0.78 -17.87
N VAL A 275 -10.64 1.09 -17.76
CA VAL A 275 -9.84 1.65 -18.83
C VAL A 275 -8.92 0.59 -19.44
N ALA A 276 -8.72 0.64 -20.77
CA ALA A 276 -7.83 -0.30 -21.47
C ALA A 276 -6.35 0.13 -21.37
N SER A 277 -6.09 1.41 -21.19
CA SER A 277 -4.75 1.97 -21.02
C SER A 277 -4.62 2.69 -19.67
N PRO A 278 -3.51 2.52 -18.94
CA PRO A 278 -3.29 3.28 -17.72
C PRO A 278 -3.24 4.79 -17.99
N ALA A 279 -2.90 5.20 -19.22
CA ALA A 279 -2.88 6.61 -19.64
C ALA A 279 -4.25 7.30 -19.64
N ASP A 280 -5.34 6.54 -19.57
CA ASP A 280 -6.71 7.08 -19.57
C ASP A 280 -7.30 7.25 -18.16
N ILE A 281 -6.59 6.83 -17.10
CA ILE A 281 -7.11 6.83 -15.71
C ILE A 281 -7.54 8.24 -15.28
N GLY A 282 -6.67 9.23 -15.41
CA GLY A 282 -6.95 10.60 -14.97
C GLY A 282 -8.10 11.25 -15.74
N LYS A 283 -8.11 11.09 -17.06
CA LYS A 283 -9.19 11.60 -17.94
C LYS A 283 -10.53 10.97 -17.58
N THR A 284 -10.57 9.64 -17.47
CA THR A 284 -11.81 8.92 -17.13
C THR A 284 -12.32 9.33 -15.75
N MET A 285 -11.43 9.48 -14.76
CA MET A 285 -11.81 9.93 -13.43
C MET A 285 -12.46 11.33 -13.48
N ALA A 286 -11.88 12.26 -14.22
CA ALA A 286 -12.46 13.60 -14.37
C ALA A 286 -13.82 13.60 -15.10
N GLU A 287 -14.04 12.70 -16.05
CA GLU A 287 -15.32 12.56 -16.75
C GLU A 287 -16.41 11.97 -15.85
N VAL A 288 -16.06 10.99 -15.04
CA VAL A 288 -16.98 10.28 -14.13
C VAL A 288 -17.46 11.19 -12.99
N LEU A 289 -16.56 12.05 -12.48
CA LEU A 289 -16.90 12.99 -11.40
C LEU A 289 -17.73 14.23 -11.86
N LYS A 290 -17.84 14.46 -13.17
CA LYS A 290 -18.69 15.52 -13.72
C LYS A 290 -20.17 15.14 -13.87
N LYS A 291 -20.46 13.85 -13.75
CA LYS A 291 -21.83 13.30 -13.84
C LYS A 291 -22.49 13.29 -12.48
#